data_0377deb7a27de2817020da151fb07076
#
_entry.id   0377deb7a27de2817020da151fb07076
#
_cell.length_a   1.000
_cell.length_b   1.000
_cell.length_c   1.000
_cell.angle_alpha   90.00
_cell.angle_beta   90.00
_cell.angle_gamma   90.00
#
_symmetry.space_group_name_H-M   'P 1'
#
loop_
_entity.id
_entity.type
_entity.pdbx_description
1 polymer ?
#
loop_
_entity_poly.entity_id
_entity_poly.type
_entity_poly.pdbx_seq_one_letter_code
_entity_poly.pdbx_strand_id
1 'polypeptide(L)'
;MKISRTNAFTLVELLVVIAIIAILAGFLFPAFNVGRTNANKTASMSNLRQLASGLMIYAQDNNGEIPPVGETAPTWTSAAQPTYATAWYNSVPRMAGTKGLADYGNDQADFYTPLNIMFVRAAKYPTTKAATPLFAVSMNSKLHDAALVSNDSAVRMQNFQSPANTMLFQEAGVSGDTALAGQSIGNYTGQSSGYASSTVARYNGYTLMVMADGHVATYLGSDVVSTGGIAYNPQTLGKIFWTLNTTQNANN
;
A
#
# COMPACT_ATOMS: atom_id res chain seq x y z
N MET A 1 25.61 14.02 67.79
CA MET A 1 24.98 14.44 66.56
C MET A 1 25.91 14.07 65.42
N LYS A 2 25.58 13.03 64.62
CA LYS A 2 26.44 12.54 63.52
C LYS A 2 26.06 13.32 62.28
N ILE A 3 26.92 14.21 61.81
CA ILE A 3 26.74 14.94 60.55
C ILE A 3 27.01 13.97 59.41
N SER A 4 25.95 13.58 58.70
CA SER A 4 26.05 12.81 57.46
C SER A 4 26.70 13.70 56.40
N ARG A 5 27.88 13.31 55.88
CA ARG A 5 28.50 13.98 54.73
C ARG A 5 27.69 13.58 53.51
N THR A 6 26.92 14.48 52.95
CA THR A 6 26.35 14.35 51.64
C THR A 6 27.44 14.58 50.61
N ASN A 7 27.76 13.55 49.79
CA ASN A 7 28.66 13.73 48.67
C ASN A 7 28.01 14.69 47.66
N ALA A 8 28.58 15.87 47.49
CA ALA A 8 28.15 16.83 46.50
C ALA A 8 28.66 16.37 45.09
N PHE A 9 27.76 16.33 44.15
CA PHE A 9 28.10 15.96 42.76
C PHE A 9 28.95 17.06 42.13
N THR A 10 30.07 16.68 41.48
CA THR A 10 30.93 17.65 40.80
C THR A 10 30.37 18.00 39.42
N LEU A 11 30.63 19.22 38.96
CA LEU A 11 30.21 19.68 37.62
C LEU A 11 30.82 18.80 36.50
N VAL A 12 32.05 18.31 36.74
CA VAL A 12 32.76 17.42 35.79
C VAL A 12 32.07 16.06 35.69
N GLU A 13 31.64 15.45 36.80
CA GLU A 13 30.90 14.18 36.77
C GLU A 13 29.58 14.31 35.97
N LEU A 14 28.85 15.42 36.14
CA LEU A 14 27.63 15.65 35.35
C LEU A 14 27.95 15.83 33.87
N LEU A 15 29.00 16.57 33.54
CA LEU A 15 29.43 16.84 32.17
C LEU A 15 29.83 15.56 31.43
N VAL A 16 30.56 14.67 32.09
CA VAL A 16 30.96 13.37 31.51
C VAL A 16 29.77 12.49 31.24
N VAL A 17 28.77 12.45 32.14
CA VAL A 17 27.55 11.65 31.97
C VAL A 17 26.75 12.14 30.77
N ILE A 18 26.53 13.45 30.65
CA ILE A 18 25.79 13.97 29.48
C ILE A 18 26.56 13.77 28.17
N ALA A 19 27.89 13.85 28.18
CA ALA A 19 28.68 13.56 26.99
C ALA A 19 28.53 12.10 26.53
N ILE A 20 28.57 11.15 27.45
CA ILE A 20 28.37 9.72 27.15
C ILE A 20 26.93 9.49 26.59
N ILE A 21 25.90 10.08 27.24
CA ILE A 21 24.51 9.95 26.77
C ILE A 21 24.37 10.55 25.39
N ALA A 22 24.98 11.69 25.10
CA ALA A 22 24.92 12.33 23.79
C ALA A 22 25.56 11.45 22.68
N ILE A 23 26.68 10.82 22.96
CA ILE A 23 27.34 9.90 22.03
C ILE A 23 26.46 8.67 21.79
N LEU A 24 25.92 8.05 22.83
CA LEU A 24 25.03 6.88 22.71
C LEU A 24 23.75 7.23 21.95
N ALA A 25 23.12 8.37 22.24
CA ALA A 25 21.95 8.85 21.52
C ALA A 25 22.24 9.06 20.02
N GLY A 26 23.43 9.60 19.69
CA GLY A 26 23.85 9.81 18.29
C GLY A 26 23.85 8.52 17.45
N PHE A 27 24.23 7.39 18.04
CA PHE A 27 24.21 6.08 17.36
C PHE A 27 22.80 5.44 17.33
N LEU A 28 21.96 5.73 18.33
CA LEU A 28 20.63 5.13 18.42
C LEU A 28 19.65 5.70 17.38
N PHE A 29 19.75 6.98 17.00
CA PHE A 29 18.82 7.62 16.06
C PHE A 29 18.76 6.95 14.69
N PRO A 30 19.89 6.65 14.00
CA PRO A 30 19.84 5.95 12.70
C PRO A 30 19.26 4.54 12.83
N ALA A 31 19.65 3.80 13.85
CA ALA A 31 19.16 2.44 14.09
C ALA A 31 17.65 2.40 14.32
N PHE A 32 17.10 3.36 15.07
CA PHE A 32 15.68 3.48 15.32
C PHE A 32 14.87 3.74 14.04
N ASN A 33 15.36 4.59 13.15
CA ASN A 33 14.70 4.88 11.87
C ASN A 33 14.63 3.64 10.97
N VAL A 34 15.71 2.87 10.89
CA VAL A 34 15.73 1.60 10.13
C VAL A 34 14.76 0.60 10.76
N GLY A 35 14.76 0.46 12.08
CA GLY A 35 13.86 -0.43 12.80
C GLY A 35 12.39 -0.07 12.56
N ARG A 36 12.04 1.22 12.61
CA ARG A 36 10.68 1.71 12.33
C ARG A 36 10.24 1.43 10.89
N THR A 37 11.13 1.65 9.92
CA THR A 37 10.83 1.38 8.51
C THR A 37 10.55 -0.11 8.29
N ASN A 38 11.36 -0.99 8.87
CA ASN A 38 11.17 -2.44 8.78
C ASN A 38 9.89 -2.91 9.48
N ALA A 39 9.56 -2.34 10.64
CA ALA A 39 8.31 -2.63 11.34
C ALA A 39 7.09 -2.22 10.51
N ASN A 40 7.12 -1.03 9.90
CA ASN A 40 6.07 -0.57 9.01
C ASN A 40 5.93 -1.46 7.77
N LYS A 41 7.05 -1.87 7.16
CA LYS A 41 7.06 -2.82 6.03
C LYS A 41 6.41 -4.14 6.40
N THR A 42 6.76 -4.70 7.56
CA THR A 42 6.20 -5.97 8.04
C THR A 42 4.69 -5.85 8.29
N ALA A 43 4.24 -4.76 8.89
CA ALA A 43 2.81 -4.50 9.10
C ALA A 43 2.05 -4.41 7.76
N SER A 44 2.57 -3.66 6.78
CA SER A 44 1.97 -3.58 5.45
C SER A 44 1.96 -4.93 4.72
N MET A 45 3.02 -5.71 4.82
CA MET A 45 3.04 -7.08 4.26
C MET A 45 1.96 -7.96 4.88
N SER A 46 1.72 -7.84 6.19
CA SER A 46 0.65 -8.58 6.86
C SER A 46 -0.73 -8.17 6.35
N ASN A 47 -0.99 -6.87 6.22
CA ASN A 47 -2.25 -6.35 5.69
C ASN A 47 -2.48 -6.79 4.24
N LEU A 48 -1.46 -6.71 3.40
CA LEU A 48 -1.53 -7.14 2.00
C LEU A 48 -1.80 -8.65 1.88
N ARG A 49 -1.24 -9.49 2.77
CA ARG A 49 -1.56 -10.92 2.81
C ARG A 49 -3.00 -11.17 3.21
N GLN A 50 -3.55 -10.39 4.13
CA GLN A 50 -4.97 -10.47 4.49
C GLN A 50 -5.86 -10.05 3.31
N LEU A 51 -5.52 -8.98 2.57
CA LEU A 51 -6.22 -8.61 1.35
C LEU A 51 -6.13 -9.72 0.29
N ALA A 52 -4.96 -10.32 0.09
CA ALA A 52 -4.80 -11.46 -0.81
C ALA A 52 -5.71 -12.63 -0.42
N SER A 53 -5.72 -12.99 0.87
CA SER A 53 -6.60 -14.05 1.38
C SER A 53 -8.07 -13.73 1.18
N GLY A 54 -8.49 -12.49 1.47
CA GLY A 54 -9.87 -12.04 1.24
C GLY A 54 -10.28 -12.10 -0.23
N LEU A 55 -9.36 -11.75 -1.15
CA LEU A 55 -9.60 -11.85 -2.58
C LEU A 55 -9.75 -13.31 -3.02
N MET A 56 -8.90 -14.22 -2.50
CA MET A 56 -9.00 -15.66 -2.83
C MET A 56 -10.32 -16.26 -2.35
N ILE A 57 -10.79 -15.89 -1.15
CA ILE A 57 -12.09 -16.31 -0.63
C ILE A 57 -13.21 -15.75 -1.53
N TYR A 58 -13.15 -14.46 -1.87
CA TYR A 58 -14.11 -13.87 -2.80
C TYR A 58 -14.17 -14.62 -4.13
N ALA A 59 -13.02 -14.93 -4.72
CA ALA A 59 -12.96 -15.65 -5.99
C ALA A 59 -13.54 -17.09 -5.87
N GLN A 60 -13.30 -17.79 -4.77
CA GLN A 60 -13.89 -19.11 -4.53
C GLN A 60 -15.42 -19.06 -4.47
N ASP A 61 -15.97 -18.04 -3.83
CA ASP A 61 -17.43 -17.86 -3.69
C ASP A 61 -18.09 -17.35 -4.98
N ASN A 62 -17.31 -16.80 -5.93
CA ASN A 62 -17.78 -16.18 -7.17
C ASN A 62 -17.25 -16.90 -8.44
N ASN A 63 -17.22 -18.22 -8.47
CA ASN A 63 -16.82 -19.01 -9.65
C ASN A 63 -15.43 -18.66 -10.22
N GLY A 64 -14.51 -18.29 -9.36
CA GLY A 64 -13.15 -17.86 -9.72
C GLY A 64 -13.04 -16.41 -10.15
N GLU A 65 -14.12 -15.63 -10.16
CA GLU A 65 -14.12 -14.23 -10.55
C GLU A 65 -13.47 -13.36 -9.48
N ILE A 66 -12.59 -12.44 -9.90
CA ILE A 66 -12.05 -11.42 -9.01
C ILE A 66 -13.06 -10.26 -8.89
N PRO A 67 -13.08 -9.56 -7.73
CA PRO A 67 -14.01 -8.45 -7.55
C PRO A 67 -13.75 -7.32 -8.55
N PRO A 68 -14.79 -6.57 -8.96
CA PRO A 68 -14.60 -5.41 -9.81
C PRO A 68 -13.79 -4.32 -9.08
N VAL A 69 -13.08 -3.53 -9.86
CA VAL A 69 -12.32 -2.38 -9.33
C VAL A 69 -13.25 -1.38 -8.65
N GLY A 70 -14.48 -1.25 -9.15
CA GLY A 70 -15.45 -0.27 -8.67
C GLY A 70 -15.13 1.15 -9.14
N GLU A 71 -15.58 2.13 -8.40
CA GLU A 71 -15.28 3.54 -8.67
C GLU A 71 -13.81 3.83 -8.31
N THR A 72 -13.09 4.50 -9.23
CA THR A 72 -11.66 4.80 -9.05
C THR A 72 -11.39 5.74 -7.87
N ALA A 73 -12.29 6.71 -7.66
CA ALA A 73 -12.23 7.66 -6.55
C ALA A 73 -13.56 7.68 -5.79
N PRO A 74 -13.92 6.59 -5.09
CA PRO A 74 -15.19 6.50 -4.38
C PRO A 74 -15.27 7.58 -3.31
N THR A 75 -16.47 8.11 -3.13
CA THR A 75 -16.80 8.92 -1.96
C THR A 75 -17.28 8.01 -0.84
N TRP A 76 -17.35 8.52 0.39
CA TRP A 76 -17.94 7.79 1.52
C TRP A 76 -19.40 7.39 1.24
N THR A 77 -20.13 8.25 0.53
CA THR A 77 -21.55 8.01 0.18
C THR A 77 -21.69 7.06 -1.01
N SER A 78 -20.88 7.22 -2.07
CA SER A 78 -20.98 6.33 -3.24
C SER A 78 -20.60 4.90 -2.90
N ALA A 79 -19.57 4.70 -2.06
CA ALA A 79 -19.14 3.38 -1.63
C ALA A 79 -20.25 2.57 -0.94
N ALA A 80 -21.21 3.24 -0.29
CA ALA A 80 -22.33 2.61 0.39
C ALA A 80 -23.50 2.22 -0.55
N GLN A 81 -23.44 2.61 -1.83
CA GLN A 81 -24.49 2.25 -2.80
C GLN A 81 -24.42 0.76 -3.16
N PRO A 82 -25.58 0.11 -3.37
CA PRO A 82 -25.65 -1.31 -3.74
C PRO A 82 -24.81 -1.69 -4.96
N THR A 83 -24.69 -0.77 -5.94
CA THR A 83 -23.88 -0.95 -7.15
C THR A 83 -22.41 -1.25 -6.85
N TYR A 84 -21.87 -0.73 -5.74
CA TYR A 84 -20.48 -0.92 -5.34
C TYR A 84 -20.29 -1.93 -4.20
N ALA A 85 -21.34 -2.67 -3.84
CA ALA A 85 -21.29 -3.66 -2.77
C ALA A 85 -20.22 -4.75 -3.03
N THR A 86 -20.01 -5.12 -4.29
CA THR A 86 -19.03 -6.11 -4.74
C THR A 86 -17.67 -5.52 -5.11
N ALA A 87 -17.53 -4.18 -5.16
CA ALA A 87 -16.25 -3.54 -5.43
C ALA A 87 -15.19 -4.01 -4.44
N TRP A 88 -13.94 -4.16 -4.89
CA TRP A 88 -12.87 -4.76 -4.09
C TRP A 88 -12.70 -4.12 -2.71
N TYR A 89 -12.82 -2.79 -2.62
CA TYR A 89 -12.66 -2.04 -1.37
C TYR A 89 -13.78 -2.28 -0.35
N ASN A 90 -14.89 -2.88 -0.78
CA ASN A 90 -15.99 -3.31 0.08
C ASN A 90 -15.95 -4.82 0.33
N SER A 91 -15.82 -5.62 -0.73
CA SER A 91 -15.93 -7.08 -0.66
C SER A 91 -14.70 -7.75 -0.07
N VAL A 92 -13.50 -7.41 -0.56
CA VAL A 92 -12.26 -8.09 -0.14
C VAL A 92 -11.95 -7.94 1.35
N PRO A 93 -12.02 -6.73 1.95
CA PRO A 93 -11.84 -6.60 3.40
C PRO A 93 -12.89 -7.39 4.21
N ARG A 94 -14.14 -7.41 3.76
CA ARG A 94 -15.20 -8.20 4.44
C ARG A 94 -14.93 -9.69 4.38
N MET A 95 -14.44 -10.22 3.25
CA MET A 95 -14.01 -11.61 3.13
C MET A 95 -12.82 -11.93 4.03
N ALA A 96 -11.96 -10.95 4.29
CA ALA A 96 -10.87 -11.05 5.27
C ALA A 96 -11.33 -10.87 6.73
N GLY A 97 -12.62 -10.73 7.00
CA GLY A 97 -13.18 -10.55 8.34
C GLY A 97 -13.05 -9.13 8.92
N THR A 98 -12.83 -8.13 8.06
CA THR A 98 -12.67 -6.73 8.46
C THR A 98 -13.73 -5.82 7.81
N LYS A 99 -13.72 -4.53 8.16
CA LYS A 99 -14.65 -3.55 7.57
C LYS A 99 -14.28 -3.26 6.11
N GLY A 100 -15.26 -3.25 5.20
CA GLY A 100 -15.15 -2.64 3.87
C GLY A 100 -15.31 -1.12 3.95
N LEU A 101 -15.05 -0.42 2.85
CA LEU A 101 -15.12 1.04 2.81
C LEU A 101 -16.50 1.59 3.23
N ALA A 102 -17.58 0.98 2.76
CA ALA A 102 -18.95 1.38 3.12
C ALA A 102 -19.24 1.32 4.63
N ASP A 103 -18.53 0.47 5.37
CA ASP A 103 -18.74 0.26 6.80
C ASP A 103 -18.11 1.38 7.67
N TYR A 104 -17.36 2.31 7.04
CA TYR A 104 -16.75 3.48 7.69
C TYR A 104 -17.57 4.77 7.54
N GLY A 105 -18.77 4.73 6.97
CA GLY A 105 -19.57 5.91 6.60
C GLY A 105 -19.69 6.96 7.70
N ASN A 106 -19.91 6.54 8.96
CA ASN A 106 -20.01 7.43 10.13
C ASN A 106 -18.69 7.60 10.88
N ASP A 107 -17.74 6.67 10.72
CA ASP A 107 -16.47 6.63 11.47
C ASP A 107 -15.27 6.74 10.52
N GLN A 108 -15.27 7.76 9.67
CA GLN A 108 -14.24 7.98 8.65
C GLN A 108 -12.82 8.06 9.22
N ALA A 109 -12.67 8.48 10.48
CA ALA A 109 -11.38 8.53 11.17
C ALA A 109 -10.77 7.13 11.34
N ASP A 110 -11.60 6.11 11.58
CA ASP A 110 -11.17 4.73 11.79
C ASP A 110 -10.60 4.09 10.53
N PHE A 111 -11.00 4.59 9.34
CA PHE A 111 -10.40 4.18 8.07
C PHE A 111 -8.89 4.41 8.03
N TYR A 112 -8.41 5.46 8.70
CA TYR A 112 -6.99 5.83 8.76
C TYR A 112 -6.28 5.29 10.00
N THR A 113 -6.71 4.14 10.51
CA THR A 113 -6.12 3.49 11.68
C THR A 113 -5.60 2.09 11.34
N PRO A 114 -4.71 1.53 12.17
CA PRO A 114 -4.20 0.16 11.97
C PRO A 114 -5.25 -0.95 12.03
N LEU A 115 -6.48 -0.66 12.42
CA LEU A 115 -7.61 -1.61 12.41
C LEU A 115 -8.12 -1.88 10.99
N ASN A 116 -7.81 -1.00 10.04
CA ASN A 116 -8.16 -1.16 8.64
C ASN A 116 -7.02 -1.84 7.89
N ILE A 117 -7.29 -2.96 7.22
CA ILE A 117 -6.27 -3.69 6.43
C ILE A 117 -5.85 -2.95 5.16
N MET A 118 -6.62 -1.94 4.71
CA MET A 118 -6.26 -1.05 3.61
C MET A 118 -5.37 0.12 4.05
N PHE A 119 -5.17 0.28 5.38
CA PHE A 119 -4.33 1.33 5.93
C PHE A 119 -2.84 0.97 5.84
N VAL A 120 -2.04 1.89 5.33
CA VAL A 120 -0.58 1.77 5.27
C VAL A 120 0.05 2.75 6.24
N ARG A 121 0.66 2.25 7.31
CA ARG A 121 1.24 3.07 8.38
C ARG A 121 2.33 4.02 7.90
N ALA A 122 3.06 3.65 6.85
CA ALA A 122 4.13 4.46 6.27
C ALA A 122 3.63 5.53 5.29
N ALA A 123 2.36 5.49 4.87
CA ALA A 123 1.78 6.47 3.98
C ALA A 123 1.61 7.83 4.69
N LYS A 124 1.88 8.89 3.97
CA LYS A 124 1.76 10.26 4.49
C LYS A 124 0.40 10.85 4.14
N TYR A 125 -0.63 10.36 4.84
CA TYR A 125 -1.97 10.92 4.68
C TYR A 125 -2.00 12.41 5.06
N PRO A 126 -2.72 13.25 4.31
CA PRO A 126 -2.90 14.65 4.67
C PRO A 126 -3.66 14.77 6.01
N THR A 127 -3.35 15.81 6.77
CA THR A 127 -3.99 16.10 8.07
C THR A 127 -5.45 16.53 7.91
N THR A 128 -5.78 17.18 6.79
CA THR A 128 -7.14 17.57 6.45
C THR A 128 -7.85 16.37 5.85
N LYS A 129 -8.96 15.94 6.50
CA LYS A 129 -9.78 14.85 5.99
C LYS A 129 -10.35 15.24 4.62
N ALA A 130 -10.03 14.44 3.61
CA ALA A 130 -10.60 14.63 2.28
C ALA A 130 -12.09 14.24 2.30
N ALA A 131 -12.88 14.87 1.43
CA ALA A 131 -14.28 14.47 1.19
C ALA A 131 -14.37 13.03 0.62
N THR A 132 -13.27 12.55 0.05
CA THR A 132 -13.11 11.19 -0.47
C THR A 132 -12.08 10.42 0.35
N PRO A 133 -12.25 9.12 0.58
CA PRO A 133 -11.24 8.29 1.22
C PRO A 133 -9.96 8.24 0.38
N LEU A 134 -8.81 8.28 1.04
CA LEU A 134 -7.51 8.18 0.38
C LEU A 134 -6.94 6.78 0.60
N PHE A 135 -6.80 6.04 -0.47
CA PHE A 135 -6.24 4.70 -0.47
C PHE A 135 -4.73 4.72 -0.62
N ALA A 136 -4.03 4.08 0.29
CA ALA A 136 -2.60 3.82 0.16
C ALA A 136 -2.30 2.42 -0.39
N VAL A 137 -3.37 1.65 -0.68
CA VAL A 137 -3.37 0.40 -1.43
C VAL A 137 -4.37 0.56 -2.56
N SER A 138 -4.02 0.16 -3.77
CA SER A 138 -4.91 0.19 -4.94
C SER A 138 -4.94 -1.17 -5.64
N MET A 139 -6.09 -1.48 -6.24
CA MET A 139 -6.23 -2.62 -7.13
C MET A 139 -5.73 -2.25 -8.53
N ASN A 140 -5.20 -3.22 -9.25
CA ASN A 140 -4.72 -3.04 -10.63
C ASN A 140 -5.88 -2.69 -11.57
N SER A 141 -5.87 -1.45 -12.09
CA SER A 141 -6.90 -0.96 -13.00
C SER A 141 -6.88 -1.63 -14.37
N LYS A 142 -5.74 -2.18 -14.79
CA LYS A 142 -5.56 -2.78 -16.13
C LYS A 142 -6.20 -4.16 -16.28
N LEU A 143 -6.54 -4.82 -15.19
CA LEU A 143 -7.25 -6.10 -15.24
C LEU A 143 -8.70 -5.98 -15.74
N HIS A 144 -9.32 -4.81 -15.56
CA HIS A 144 -10.70 -4.53 -15.96
C HIS A 144 -10.78 -3.50 -17.12
N ASP A 145 -9.67 -3.25 -17.80
CA ASP A 145 -9.65 -2.35 -18.96
C ASP A 145 -10.31 -3.07 -20.15
N ALA A 146 -11.46 -2.58 -20.60
CA ALA A 146 -12.23 -3.16 -21.70
C ALA A 146 -11.45 -3.22 -23.02
N ALA A 147 -10.42 -2.38 -23.19
CA ALA A 147 -9.52 -2.43 -24.36
C ALA A 147 -8.53 -3.61 -24.30
N LEU A 148 -8.27 -4.13 -23.09
CA LEU A 148 -7.28 -5.19 -22.84
C LEU A 148 -7.93 -6.53 -22.49
N VAL A 149 -9.20 -6.54 -22.12
CA VAL A 149 -10.02 -7.73 -21.83
C VAL A 149 -11.15 -7.75 -22.86
N SER A 150 -11.09 -8.68 -23.80
CA SER A 150 -12.13 -8.80 -24.82
C SER A 150 -13.50 -9.10 -24.19
N ASN A 151 -14.45 -8.19 -24.42
CA ASN A 151 -15.89 -8.34 -24.19
C ASN A 151 -16.32 -8.86 -22.81
N ASP A 152 -16.76 -7.92 -21.94
CA ASP A 152 -17.75 -8.12 -20.85
C ASP A 152 -17.59 -9.39 -19.98
N SER A 153 -16.46 -10.03 -20.05
CA SER A 153 -16.16 -11.25 -19.31
C SER A 153 -15.52 -10.85 -17.99
N ALA A 154 -16.15 -11.21 -16.89
CA ALA A 154 -15.58 -11.12 -15.57
C ALA A 154 -14.16 -11.74 -15.56
N VAL A 155 -13.21 -11.02 -14.99
CA VAL A 155 -11.83 -11.50 -14.89
C VAL A 155 -11.80 -12.64 -13.86
N ARG A 156 -11.30 -13.79 -14.29
CA ARG A 156 -11.22 -14.99 -13.44
C ARG A 156 -9.78 -15.37 -13.14
N MET A 157 -9.56 -15.94 -11.96
CA MET A 157 -8.24 -16.40 -11.52
C MET A 157 -7.58 -17.35 -12.52
N GLN A 158 -8.35 -18.19 -13.18
CA GLN A 158 -7.86 -19.12 -14.21
C GLN A 158 -7.40 -18.46 -15.51
N ASN A 159 -7.74 -17.19 -15.72
CA ASN A 159 -7.36 -16.45 -16.95
C ASN A 159 -5.94 -15.86 -16.86
N PHE A 160 -5.33 -15.86 -15.68
CA PHE A 160 -3.97 -15.35 -15.53
C PHE A 160 -2.95 -16.31 -16.13
N GLN A 161 -2.24 -15.88 -17.16
CA GLN A 161 -1.19 -16.71 -17.80
C GLN A 161 0.04 -16.88 -16.90
N SER A 162 0.33 -15.90 -16.05
CA SER A 162 1.46 -15.91 -15.12
C SER A 162 1.04 -15.37 -13.75
N PRO A 163 0.30 -16.13 -12.95
CA PRO A 163 -0.24 -15.63 -11.68
C PRO A 163 0.83 -15.12 -10.72
N ALA A 164 1.98 -15.78 -10.66
CA ALA A 164 3.09 -15.39 -9.78
C ALA A 164 3.75 -14.04 -10.16
N ASN A 165 3.52 -13.55 -11.37
CA ASN A 165 4.09 -12.31 -11.85
C ASN A 165 3.03 -11.26 -12.19
N THR A 166 1.73 -11.57 -12.13
CA THR A 166 0.66 -10.62 -12.42
C THR A 166 0.22 -9.92 -11.14
N MET A 167 0.34 -8.59 -11.13
CA MET A 167 0.02 -7.76 -9.97
C MET A 167 -1.49 -7.59 -9.81
N LEU A 168 -2.01 -7.82 -8.60
CA LEU A 168 -3.40 -7.58 -8.20
C LEU A 168 -3.55 -6.30 -7.37
N PHE A 169 -2.76 -6.17 -6.30
CA PHE A 169 -2.74 -4.99 -5.45
C PHE A 169 -1.34 -4.44 -5.32
N GLN A 170 -1.23 -3.14 -5.17
CA GLN A 170 0.03 -2.44 -4.90
C GLN A 170 -0.14 -1.41 -3.80
N GLU A 171 0.96 -1.02 -3.17
CA GLU A 171 0.98 0.22 -2.43
C GLU A 171 0.95 1.41 -3.38
N ALA A 172 -0.07 2.26 -3.21
CA ALA A 172 -0.31 3.44 -4.02
C ALA A 172 0.05 4.72 -3.27
N GLY A 173 0.53 5.70 -4.01
CA GLY A 173 0.89 7.01 -3.45
C GLY A 173 -0.33 7.83 -3.04
N VAL A 174 -0.24 8.48 -1.90
CA VAL A 174 -1.16 9.54 -1.46
C VAL A 174 -0.45 10.90 -1.56
N SER A 175 -1.20 11.99 -1.59
CA SER A 175 -0.69 13.33 -1.88
C SER A 175 0.45 13.83 -0.98
N GLY A 176 0.61 13.26 0.21
CA GLY A 176 1.72 13.58 1.12
C GLY A 176 2.99 12.74 0.91
N ASP A 177 2.95 11.71 0.08
CA ASP A 177 4.10 10.86 -0.21
C ASP A 177 5.09 11.57 -1.15
N THR A 178 6.31 11.06 -1.19
CA THR A 178 7.34 11.54 -2.12
C THR A 178 7.28 10.72 -3.40
N ALA A 179 7.15 11.40 -4.54
CA ALA A 179 7.15 10.75 -5.84
C ALA A 179 8.51 10.09 -6.13
N LEU A 180 8.46 8.94 -6.79
CA LEU A 180 9.66 8.29 -7.32
C LEU A 180 10.26 9.12 -8.46
N ALA A 181 11.56 8.99 -8.66
CA ALA A 181 12.22 9.64 -9.79
C ALA A 181 11.55 9.24 -11.11
N GLY A 182 11.16 10.22 -11.91
CA GLY A 182 10.44 10.01 -13.15
C GLY A 182 8.91 9.93 -13.03
N GLN A 183 8.35 9.93 -11.82
CA GLN A 183 6.89 10.00 -11.60
C GLN A 183 6.42 11.44 -11.33
N SER A 184 5.17 11.71 -11.71
CA SER A 184 4.48 12.93 -11.30
C SER A 184 3.77 12.73 -9.96
N ILE A 185 3.94 13.69 -9.03
CA ILE A 185 3.19 13.70 -7.77
C ILE A 185 1.66 13.77 -8.01
N GLY A 186 1.24 14.30 -9.16
CA GLY A 186 -0.17 14.32 -9.57
C GLY A 186 -0.81 12.93 -9.71
N ASN A 187 0.00 11.88 -9.84
CA ASN A 187 -0.48 10.50 -9.87
C ASN A 187 -0.71 9.91 -8.46
N TYR A 188 -0.29 10.63 -7.41
CA TYR A 188 -0.44 10.21 -6.01
C TYR A 188 -1.73 10.76 -5.41
N THR A 189 -2.83 10.33 -5.98
CA THR A 189 -4.17 10.84 -5.67
C THR A 189 -4.90 10.05 -4.59
N GLY A 190 -4.34 8.92 -4.16
CA GLY A 190 -4.98 8.04 -3.17
C GLY A 190 -6.24 7.35 -3.72
N GLN A 191 -6.26 7.03 -5.01
CA GLN A 191 -7.36 6.32 -5.66
C GLN A 191 -7.40 4.84 -5.29
N SER A 192 -8.60 4.25 -5.33
CA SER A 192 -8.83 2.82 -5.04
C SER A 192 -8.24 1.91 -6.12
N SER A 193 -8.02 2.43 -7.32
CA SER A 193 -7.45 1.72 -8.46
C SER A 193 -6.28 2.47 -9.06
N GLY A 194 -5.32 1.71 -9.61
CA GLY A 194 -4.13 2.30 -10.20
C GLY A 194 -3.25 1.26 -10.88
N TYR A 195 -2.18 1.74 -11.46
CA TYR A 195 -1.14 0.92 -12.06
C TYR A 195 0.24 1.54 -11.78
N ALA A 196 1.28 1.18 -12.49
CA ALA A 196 2.66 1.58 -12.20
C ALA A 196 2.88 3.07 -11.91
N SER A 197 2.10 3.97 -12.54
CA SER A 197 2.21 5.42 -12.32
C SER A 197 1.83 5.89 -10.91
N SER A 198 1.03 5.11 -10.19
CA SER A 198 0.64 5.40 -8.80
C SER A 198 1.47 4.65 -7.75
N THR A 199 2.40 3.79 -8.18
CA THR A 199 3.26 3.02 -7.27
C THR A 199 4.16 3.94 -6.46
N VAL A 200 4.30 3.65 -5.18
CA VAL A 200 5.17 4.38 -4.23
C VAL A 200 6.15 3.43 -3.56
N ALA A 201 7.37 3.90 -3.30
CA ALA A 201 8.40 3.11 -2.62
C ALA A 201 8.70 3.68 -1.23
N ARG A 202 7.97 3.23 -0.22
CA ARG A 202 8.04 3.75 1.17
C ARG A 202 9.15 3.13 2.01
N TYR A 203 9.75 2.01 1.59
CA TYR A 203 10.66 1.21 2.39
C TYR A 203 12.06 1.21 1.79
N ASN A 204 12.80 2.30 1.98
CA ASN A 204 14.17 2.47 1.44
C ASN A 204 14.24 2.23 -0.08
N GLY A 205 13.30 2.78 -0.83
CA GLY A 205 13.23 2.61 -2.28
C GLY A 205 12.45 1.38 -2.75
N TYR A 206 11.90 0.56 -1.84
CA TYR A 206 11.11 -0.62 -2.17
C TYR A 206 9.60 -0.37 -2.00
N THR A 207 8.82 -1.02 -2.86
CA THR A 207 7.36 -1.13 -2.81
C THR A 207 6.92 -2.57 -2.52
N LEU A 208 5.67 -2.73 -2.10
CA LEU A 208 5.03 -4.03 -1.88
C LEU A 208 3.89 -4.22 -2.87
N MET A 209 3.78 -5.43 -3.40
CA MET A 209 2.73 -5.83 -4.34
C MET A 209 2.19 -7.21 -3.99
N VAL A 210 0.89 -7.40 -4.19
CA VAL A 210 0.22 -8.71 -4.15
C VAL A 210 0.13 -9.24 -5.56
N MET A 211 0.57 -10.46 -5.78
CA MET A 211 0.46 -11.15 -7.05
C MET A 211 -0.80 -12.02 -7.13
N ALA A 212 -1.17 -12.43 -8.34
CA ALA A 212 -2.40 -13.17 -8.59
C ALA A 212 -2.42 -14.58 -7.97
N ASP A 213 -1.27 -15.14 -7.61
CA ASP A 213 -1.18 -16.37 -6.82
C ASP A 213 -1.32 -16.14 -5.29
N GLY A 214 -1.51 -14.88 -4.86
CA GLY A 214 -1.69 -14.47 -3.47
C GLY A 214 -0.42 -14.16 -2.70
N HIS A 215 0.77 -14.33 -3.28
CA HIS A 215 1.99 -13.96 -2.57
C HIS A 215 2.22 -12.45 -2.56
N VAL A 216 2.90 -11.95 -1.53
CA VAL A 216 3.34 -10.55 -1.43
C VAL A 216 4.80 -10.46 -1.79
N ALA A 217 5.08 -9.74 -2.88
CA ALA A 217 6.43 -9.50 -3.36
C ALA A 217 6.93 -8.09 -3.00
N THR A 218 8.26 -7.95 -2.98
CA THR A 218 8.95 -6.67 -2.77
C THR A 218 9.72 -6.33 -4.03
N TYR A 219 9.47 -5.14 -4.60
CA TYR A 219 10.18 -4.65 -5.78
C TYR A 219 10.87 -3.33 -5.49
N LEU A 220 12.00 -3.09 -6.15
CA LEU A 220 12.61 -1.76 -6.16
C LEU A 220 11.70 -0.82 -6.95
N GLY A 221 11.37 0.35 -6.40
CA GLY A 221 10.45 1.30 -7.07
C GLY A 221 10.92 1.73 -8.45
N SER A 222 12.23 1.91 -8.64
CA SER A 222 12.83 2.21 -9.95
C SER A 222 12.63 1.11 -10.99
N ASP A 223 12.42 -0.12 -10.56
CA ASP A 223 12.17 -1.24 -11.48
C ASP A 223 10.72 -1.30 -11.93
N VAL A 224 9.80 -0.72 -11.14
CA VAL A 224 8.37 -0.68 -11.45
C VAL A 224 8.03 0.49 -12.35
N VAL A 225 8.73 1.62 -12.17
CA VAL A 225 8.44 2.89 -12.84
C VAL A 225 9.53 3.23 -13.84
N SER A 226 9.13 3.64 -15.04
CA SER A 226 10.08 4.10 -16.05
C SER A 226 10.51 5.55 -15.79
N THR A 227 11.79 5.82 -15.97
CA THR A 227 12.33 7.16 -16.11
C THR A 227 11.97 7.72 -17.50
N GLY A 228 11.20 8.79 -17.58
CA GLY A 228 10.88 9.43 -18.87
C GLY A 228 9.40 9.69 -19.10
N GLY A 229 8.56 9.68 -18.06
CA GLY A 229 7.14 10.03 -18.18
C GLY A 229 6.23 8.92 -18.70
N ILE A 230 6.77 7.74 -18.97
CA ILE A 230 6.01 6.54 -19.29
C ILE A 230 5.57 5.89 -17.98
N ALA A 231 4.30 5.53 -17.87
CA ALA A 231 3.66 5.11 -16.64
C ALA A 231 4.18 3.78 -16.05
N TYR A 232 5.07 3.08 -16.75
CA TYR A 232 5.70 1.82 -16.30
C TYR A 232 6.92 1.51 -17.17
N ASN A 233 7.86 0.75 -16.60
CA ASN A 233 9.08 0.40 -17.30
C ASN A 233 8.86 -0.84 -18.18
N PRO A 234 8.89 -0.71 -19.53
CA PRO A 234 8.78 -1.85 -20.42
C PRO A 234 9.90 -2.89 -20.25
N GLN A 235 11.03 -2.51 -19.66
CA GLN A 235 12.20 -3.39 -19.50
C GLN A 235 12.12 -4.29 -18.26
N THR A 236 11.23 -4.00 -17.32
CA THR A 236 10.88 -4.92 -16.21
C THR A 236 9.78 -5.89 -16.57
N LEU A 237 9.36 -5.88 -17.82
CA LEU A 237 8.25 -6.64 -18.38
C LEU A 237 8.31 -8.16 -18.19
N GLY A 238 9.47 -8.73 -17.97
CA GLY A 238 9.59 -10.13 -17.63
C GLY A 238 9.31 -10.48 -16.17
N LYS A 239 9.09 -9.47 -15.30
CA LYS A 239 8.98 -9.66 -13.85
C LYS A 239 7.61 -9.28 -13.29
N ILE A 240 6.93 -8.30 -13.88
CA ILE A 240 5.61 -7.82 -13.42
C ILE A 240 4.70 -7.65 -14.63
N PHE A 241 3.57 -8.34 -14.61
CA PHE A 241 2.51 -8.18 -15.60
C PHE A 241 1.34 -7.39 -15.01
N TRP A 242 0.82 -6.46 -15.80
CA TRP A 242 -0.32 -5.62 -15.43
C TRP A 242 -1.62 -6.11 -16.07
N THR A 243 -1.54 -7.07 -17.00
CA THR A 243 -2.65 -7.63 -17.73
C THR A 243 -2.71 -9.14 -17.53
N LEU A 244 -3.82 -9.75 -17.90
CA LEU A 244 -4.01 -11.21 -17.87
C LEU A 244 -3.02 -11.95 -18.77
N ASN A 245 -2.62 -11.30 -19.86
CA ASN A 245 -1.79 -11.85 -20.90
C ASN A 245 -0.34 -11.37 -20.77
N THR A 246 0.62 -12.28 -20.84
CA THR A 246 2.05 -11.96 -20.75
C THR A 246 2.61 -11.27 -21.99
N THR A 247 1.89 -11.30 -23.12
CA THR A 247 2.27 -10.65 -24.38
C THR A 247 1.64 -9.27 -24.57
N GLN A 248 0.54 -9.00 -23.88
CA GLN A 248 -0.09 -7.68 -23.87
C GLN A 248 0.56 -6.83 -22.79
N ASN A 249 1.21 -5.82 -23.25
CA ASN A 249 1.72 -4.77 -22.40
C ASN A 249 0.64 -3.69 -22.30
N ALA A 250 0.44 -3.17 -21.10
CA ALA A 250 -0.47 -2.04 -20.87
C ALA A 250 -0.05 -0.76 -21.64
N ASN A 251 0.86 -0.87 -22.60
CA ASN A 251 1.38 0.19 -23.48
C ASN A 251 0.77 0.20 -24.88
N ASN A 252 -0.03 -0.78 -25.24
CA ASN A 252 -0.65 -0.79 -26.55
C ASN A 252 -2.08 -0.31 -26.47
#